data_74a812cade0172bc59259183566899ea
#
_entry.id   74a812cade0172bc59259183566899ea
#
_cell.length_a   1.000
_cell.length_b   1.000
_cell.length_c   1.000
_cell.angle_alpha   90.00
_cell.angle_beta   90.00
_cell.angle_gamma   90.00
#
_symmetry.space_group_name_H-M   'P 1'
#
loop_
_entity.id
_entity.type
_entity.pdbx_description
1 polymer ?
#
loop_
_entity_poly.entity_id
_entity_poly.type
_entity_poly.pdbx_seq_one_letter_code
_entity_poly.pdbx_strand_id
1 'polypeptide(L)'
;METSDGGFRKTTLWKGGKQRIGNRELLGSKTLFRKQLWWFQGIAYDIPIVKHAKVDRALRKLTVNKRAQTIIGIKRSGRYMPMIRRMLEEEGLPLDLAYMVAQESNFNEMARSRMNAVGLWQFIASTGRRFGLNINRWIDERRDPLLSTQAAMRYLKHLYGIFEDWPLAMAAYNCGERRVQELSLIHI
;
A
#
# COMPACT_ATOMS: atom_id res chain seq x y z
N MET A 1 -17.58 27.49 36.18
CA MET A 1 -16.15 27.53 35.80
C MET A 1 -15.65 26.09 35.81
N GLU A 2 -15.82 25.38 34.70
CA GLU A 2 -15.26 24.05 34.52
C GLU A 2 -14.69 23.99 33.11
N THR A 3 -13.40 23.80 33.06
CA THR A 3 -12.59 23.70 31.86
C THR A 3 -12.73 22.28 31.28
N SER A 4 -13.27 22.17 30.09
CA SER A 4 -13.34 20.91 29.35
C SER A 4 -11.99 20.53 28.81
N ASP A 5 -11.45 19.47 29.38
CA ASP A 5 -10.20 18.82 28.94
C ASP A 5 -10.45 18.01 27.67
N GLY A 6 -9.83 18.45 26.58
CA GLY A 6 -9.91 17.80 25.28
C GLY A 6 -9.08 16.52 25.24
N GLY A 7 -9.71 15.40 25.60
CA GLY A 7 -9.07 14.09 25.55
C GLY A 7 -8.65 13.68 24.14
N PHE A 8 -7.38 13.74 23.84
CA PHE A 8 -6.74 13.09 22.71
C PHE A 8 -6.97 11.58 22.82
N ARG A 9 -7.83 11.02 21.99
CA ARG A 9 -7.99 9.55 21.89
C ARG A 9 -6.67 8.96 21.39
N LYS A 10 -6.04 8.18 22.26
CA LYS A 10 -4.89 7.33 21.88
C LYS A 10 -5.33 6.39 20.77
N THR A 11 -4.80 6.62 19.57
CA THR A 11 -4.88 5.65 18.47
C THR A 11 -4.28 4.34 18.95
N THR A 12 -5.06 3.28 18.88
CA THR A 12 -4.63 1.91 19.20
C THR A 12 -3.56 1.52 18.19
N LEU A 13 -2.31 1.60 18.60
CA LEU A 13 -1.17 1.04 17.85
C LEU A 13 -1.45 -0.45 17.61
N TRP A 14 -1.47 -0.85 16.34
CA TRP A 14 -1.50 -2.26 15.93
C TRP A 14 -0.34 -3.00 16.63
N LYS A 15 -0.67 -3.87 17.58
CA LYS A 15 0.31 -4.73 18.26
C LYS A 15 0.61 -5.88 17.32
N GLY A 16 1.69 -5.74 16.53
CA GLY A 16 2.22 -6.81 15.70
C GLY A 16 2.41 -8.08 16.51
N GLY A 17 1.78 -9.16 16.04
CA GLY A 17 1.97 -10.49 16.59
C GLY A 17 3.45 -10.89 16.56
N LYS A 18 3.92 -11.60 17.59
CA LYS A 18 5.28 -12.12 17.66
C LYS A 18 5.48 -13.14 16.53
N GLN A 19 6.28 -12.80 15.54
CA GLN A 19 6.79 -13.77 14.58
C GLN A 19 7.83 -14.67 15.26
N ARG A 20 7.52 -15.95 15.41
CA ARG A 20 8.53 -17.01 15.63
C ARG A 20 8.95 -17.54 14.27
N ILE A 21 10.07 -17.06 13.76
CA ILE A 21 10.81 -17.71 12.69
C ILE A 21 12.10 -18.20 13.33
N GLY A 22 12.21 -19.53 13.49
CA GLY A 22 13.39 -20.27 13.91
C GLY A 22 14.27 -19.59 14.99
N ASN A 23 14.75 -20.29 15.98
CA ASN A 23 15.51 -19.88 17.18
C ASN A 23 16.63 -18.80 17.00
N ARG A 24 16.33 -17.67 16.37
CA ARG A 24 17.16 -16.46 16.42
C ARG A 24 16.27 -15.29 16.84
N GLU A 25 16.45 -14.83 18.07
CA GLU A 25 15.88 -13.57 18.54
C GLU A 25 16.35 -12.43 17.65
N LEU A 26 15.43 -11.90 16.84
CA LEU A 26 15.64 -10.65 16.11
C LEU A 26 15.47 -9.45 17.06
N LEU A 27 16.28 -9.41 18.14
CA LEU A 27 16.40 -8.25 19.02
C LEU A 27 17.10 -7.05 18.34
N GLY A 28 17.62 -7.23 17.11
CA GLY A 28 18.34 -6.19 16.37
C GLY A 28 17.48 -5.24 15.55
N SER A 29 16.25 -5.61 15.17
CA SER A 29 15.48 -4.83 14.19
C SER A 29 14.92 -3.51 14.72
N LYS A 30 14.45 -3.45 15.97
CA LYS A 30 13.90 -2.21 16.56
C LYS A 30 14.95 -1.12 16.79
N THR A 31 16.18 -1.48 17.09
CA THR A 31 17.27 -0.53 17.37
C THR A 31 17.91 -0.02 16.07
N LEU A 32 18.01 -0.86 15.04
CA LEU A 32 18.45 -0.42 13.70
C LEU A 32 17.42 0.51 13.05
N PHE A 33 16.13 0.21 13.20
CA PHE A 33 15.04 1.04 12.69
C PHE A 33 15.09 2.47 13.26
N ARG A 34 15.30 2.62 14.55
CA ARG A 34 15.40 3.94 15.21
C ARG A 34 16.57 4.78 14.71
N LYS A 35 17.71 4.15 14.38
CA LYS A 35 18.90 4.87 13.87
C LYS A 35 18.78 5.33 12.42
N GLN A 36 17.94 4.69 11.58
CA GLN A 36 17.77 5.07 10.18
C GLN A 36 16.70 6.17 9.97
N LEU A 37 15.82 6.42 10.98
CA LEU A 37 14.78 7.44 10.92
C LEU A 37 15.31 8.89 11.05
N TRP A 38 16.58 9.09 11.34
CA TRP A 38 17.18 10.44 11.50
C TRP A 38 17.15 11.30 10.23
N TRP A 39 16.97 10.69 9.05
CA TRP A 39 16.94 11.42 7.78
C TRP A 39 15.55 11.92 7.38
N PHE A 40 14.49 11.47 8.07
CA PHE A 40 13.09 11.85 7.79
C PHE A 40 12.44 12.43 9.06
N GLN A 41 13.02 13.49 9.60
CA GLN A 41 12.43 14.18 10.74
C GLN A 41 11.01 14.62 10.40
N GLY A 42 10.00 13.99 11.02
CA GLY A 42 8.60 14.38 10.98
C GLY A 42 7.66 13.52 10.14
N ILE A 43 8.14 12.48 9.42
CA ILE A 43 7.27 11.57 8.67
C ILE A 43 7.30 10.19 9.34
N ALA A 44 6.15 9.76 9.88
CA ALA A 44 5.97 8.39 10.37
C ALA A 44 5.53 7.50 9.21
N TYR A 45 6.19 6.34 9.05
CA TYR A 45 5.84 5.30 8.08
C TYR A 45 5.32 4.08 8.82
N ASP A 46 4.22 3.51 8.33
CA ASP A 46 3.64 2.29 8.89
C ASP A 46 4.35 1.04 8.35
N ILE A 47 4.87 1.14 7.13
CA ILE A 47 5.62 0.05 6.46
C ILE A 47 7.11 0.38 6.48
N PRO A 48 7.97 -0.58 6.88
CA PRO A 48 9.40 -0.37 6.97
C PRO A 48 10.03 0.07 5.66
N ILE A 49 10.81 1.17 5.68
CA ILE A 49 11.58 1.62 4.54
C ILE A 49 12.96 0.97 4.57
N VAL A 50 13.30 0.25 3.50
CA VAL A 50 14.61 -0.39 3.33
C VAL A 50 15.51 0.47 2.45
N LYS A 51 16.68 0.84 2.95
CA LYS A 51 17.70 1.53 2.16
C LYS A 51 18.39 0.53 1.23
N HIS A 52 18.20 0.69 -0.08
CA HIS A 52 18.76 -0.21 -1.08
C HIS A 52 19.00 0.52 -2.41
N ALA A 53 20.08 0.19 -3.11
CA ALA A 53 20.46 0.85 -4.38
C ALA A 53 19.34 0.81 -5.47
N LYS A 54 18.50 -0.23 -5.48
CA LYS A 54 17.33 -0.30 -6.38
C LYS A 54 16.28 0.75 -6.03
N VAL A 55 16.07 1.02 -4.73
CA VAL A 55 15.16 2.07 -4.25
C VAL A 55 15.68 3.45 -4.67
N ASP A 56 16.97 3.73 -4.47
CA ASP A 56 17.59 4.99 -4.89
C ASP A 56 17.49 5.20 -6.40
N ARG A 57 17.62 4.12 -7.19
CA ARG A 57 17.43 4.17 -8.65
C ARG A 57 15.97 4.47 -9.01
N ALA A 58 15.01 3.86 -8.32
CA ALA A 58 13.59 4.13 -8.53
C ALA A 58 13.23 5.58 -8.16
N LEU A 59 13.74 6.09 -7.05
CA LEU A 59 13.56 7.49 -6.66
C LEU A 59 14.11 8.46 -7.70
N ARG A 60 15.34 8.24 -8.20
CA ARG A 60 15.90 9.04 -9.29
C ARG A 60 15.05 8.99 -10.56
N LYS A 61 14.51 7.83 -10.90
CA LYS A 61 13.61 7.68 -12.04
C LYS A 61 12.36 8.54 -11.88
N LEU A 62 11.77 8.57 -10.69
CA LEU A 62 10.56 9.37 -10.42
C LEU A 62 10.86 10.87 -10.33
N THR A 63 11.95 11.26 -9.64
CA THR A 63 12.25 12.67 -9.35
C THR A 63 12.95 13.40 -10.51
N VAL A 64 13.65 12.68 -11.36
CA VAL A 64 14.41 13.25 -12.50
C VAL A 64 13.77 12.87 -13.82
N ASN A 65 13.80 11.56 -14.19
CA ASN A 65 13.43 11.13 -15.54
C ASN A 65 11.92 11.27 -15.80
N LYS A 66 11.07 11.03 -14.79
CA LYS A 66 9.61 11.10 -14.87
C LYS A 66 9.02 12.24 -14.05
N ARG A 67 9.81 13.27 -13.78
CA ARG A 67 9.40 14.39 -12.91
C ARG A 67 8.04 15.00 -13.29
N ALA A 68 7.80 15.24 -14.57
CA ALA A 68 6.53 15.82 -15.03
C ALA A 68 5.34 14.89 -14.69
N GLN A 69 5.47 13.59 -14.95
CA GLN A 69 4.44 12.60 -14.62
C GLN A 69 4.24 12.50 -13.11
N THR A 70 5.32 12.54 -12.32
CA THR A 70 5.25 12.51 -10.85
C THR A 70 4.50 13.73 -10.31
N ILE A 71 4.77 14.93 -10.84
CA ILE A 71 4.06 16.16 -10.46
C ILE A 71 2.56 16.05 -10.79
N ILE A 72 2.20 15.50 -11.96
CA ILE A 72 0.80 15.27 -12.33
C ILE A 72 0.14 14.31 -11.32
N GLY A 73 0.83 13.23 -10.94
CA GLY A 73 0.34 12.29 -9.93
C GLY A 73 0.12 12.93 -8.57
N ILE A 74 1.06 13.75 -8.10
CA ILE A 74 0.92 14.49 -6.84
C ILE A 74 -0.29 15.44 -6.90
N LYS A 75 -0.51 16.15 -8.02
CA LYS A 75 -1.69 17.00 -8.18
C LYS A 75 -3.00 16.21 -8.13
N ARG A 76 -3.05 15.03 -8.79
CA ARG A 76 -4.22 14.16 -8.79
C ARG A 76 -4.47 13.53 -7.42
N SER A 77 -3.41 13.22 -6.68
CA SER A 77 -3.53 12.58 -5.37
C SER A 77 -4.36 13.40 -4.38
N GLY A 78 -4.31 14.73 -4.46
CA GLY A 78 -5.12 15.63 -3.62
C GLY A 78 -6.61 15.32 -3.66
N ARG A 79 -7.12 14.78 -4.77
CA ARG A 79 -8.54 14.40 -4.91
C ARG A 79 -8.88 13.09 -4.20
N TYR A 80 -7.97 12.11 -4.18
CA TYR A 80 -8.27 10.75 -3.74
C TYR A 80 -7.63 10.37 -2.40
N MET A 81 -6.47 10.93 -2.10
CA MET A 81 -5.70 10.60 -0.90
C MET A 81 -6.49 10.74 0.40
N PRO A 82 -7.28 11.82 0.64
CA PRO A 82 -8.05 11.95 1.87
C PRO A 82 -9.06 10.82 2.05
N MET A 83 -9.76 10.44 0.99
CA MET A 83 -10.70 9.32 0.99
C MET A 83 -10.00 7.98 1.24
N ILE A 84 -8.93 7.69 0.48
CA ILE A 84 -8.19 6.42 0.58
C ILE A 84 -7.62 6.26 1.98
N ARG A 85 -6.96 7.30 2.54
CA ARG A 85 -6.38 7.23 3.88
C ARG A 85 -7.43 7.00 4.96
N ARG A 86 -8.56 7.71 4.90
CA ARG A 86 -9.67 7.49 5.85
C ARG A 86 -10.18 6.05 5.79
N MET A 87 -10.37 5.50 4.59
CA MET A 87 -10.83 4.12 4.43
C MET A 87 -9.81 3.10 4.94
N LEU A 88 -8.50 3.33 4.72
CA LEU A 88 -7.44 2.49 5.29
C LEU A 88 -7.44 2.53 6.81
N GLU A 89 -7.61 3.71 7.40
CA GLU A 89 -7.68 3.91 8.85
C GLU A 89 -8.89 3.21 9.47
N GLU A 90 -10.08 3.35 8.87
CA GLU A 90 -11.31 2.67 9.28
C GLU A 90 -11.17 1.13 9.25
N GLU A 91 -10.40 0.61 8.31
CA GLU A 91 -10.13 -0.82 8.13
C GLU A 91 -8.91 -1.33 8.93
N GLY A 92 -8.22 -0.45 9.67
CA GLY A 92 -7.02 -0.77 10.46
C GLY A 92 -5.82 -1.19 9.61
N LEU A 93 -5.72 -0.68 8.38
CA LEU A 93 -4.63 -0.96 7.45
C LEU A 93 -3.56 0.13 7.49
N PRO A 94 -2.29 -0.19 7.18
CA PRO A 94 -1.23 0.80 7.06
C PRO A 94 -1.58 1.91 6.06
N LEU A 95 -1.43 3.16 6.48
CA LEU A 95 -1.77 4.31 5.64
C LEU A 95 -0.81 4.47 4.44
N ASP A 96 0.39 3.90 4.54
CA ASP A 96 1.38 3.87 3.46
C ASP A 96 0.91 3.11 2.23
N LEU A 97 -0.06 2.18 2.37
CA LEU A 97 -0.67 1.48 1.25
C LEU A 97 -1.39 2.42 0.26
N ALA A 98 -1.77 3.63 0.70
CA ALA A 98 -2.34 4.64 -0.19
C ALA A 98 -1.39 5.04 -1.33
N TYR A 99 -0.07 4.95 -1.10
CA TYR A 99 0.92 5.28 -2.12
C TYR A 99 1.04 4.24 -3.23
N MET A 100 0.47 3.05 -3.07
CA MET A 100 0.39 2.06 -4.15
C MET A 100 -0.35 2.63 -5.38
N VAL A 101 -1.37 3.47 -5.17
CA VAL A 101 -2.11 4.12 -6.25
C VAL A 101 -1.20 5.00 -7.13
N ALA A 102 -0.18 5.61 -6.54
CA ALA A 102 0.82 6.37 -7.33
C ALA A 102 1.60 5.45 -8.28
N GLN A 103 1.97 4.25 -7.83
CA GLN A 103 2.67 3.26 -8.64
C GLN A 103 1.76 2.65 -9.70
N GLU A 104 0.52 2.31 -9.36
CA GLU A 104 -0.42 1.62 -10.24
C GLU A 104 -0.92 2.50 -11.39
N SER A 105 -1.45 3.67 -11.06
CA SER A 105 -2.13 4.53 -12.05
C SER A 105 -1.67 5.98 -12.06
N ASN A 106 -0.76 6.36 -11.17
CA ASN A 106 -0.43 7.77 -10.92
C ASN A 106 -1.70 8.59 -10.59
N PHE A 107 -2.60 8.01 -9.76
CA PHE A 107 -3.90 8.56 -9.38
C PHE A 107 -4.81 8.88 -10.57
N ASN A 108 -4.76 8.09 -11.62
CA ASN A 108 -5.63 8.24 -12.79
C ASN A 108 -6.74 7.16 -12.77
N GLU A 109 -7.97 7.55 -12.46
CA GLU A 109 -9.14 6.67 -12.44
C GLU A 109 -9.50 6.09 -13.81
N MET A 110 -9.08 6.78 -14.88
CA MET A 110 -9.33 6.35 -16.26
C MET A 110 -8.18 5.52 -16.84
N ALA A 111 -7.13 5.25 -16.04
CA ALA A 111 -5.99 4.48 -16.51
C ALA A 111 -6.40 3.09 -17.00
N ARG A 112 -5.81 2.68 -18.13
CA ARG A 112 -5.93 1.34 -18.67
C ARG A 112 -4.57 0.85 -19.17
N SER A 113 -4.14 -0.30 -18.68
CA SER A 113 -2.89 -0.92 -19.10
C SER A 113 -3.07 -1.77 -20.37
N ARG A 114 -1.94 -2.19 -20.97
CA ARG A 114 -1.94 -3.14 -22.09
C ARG A 114 -2.55 -4.50 -21.71
N MET A 115 -2.47 -4.87 -20.44
CA MET A 115 -3.05 -6.11 -19.89
C MET A 115 -4.49 -5.92 -19.40
N ASN A 116 -5.17 -4.84 -19.82
CA ASN A 116 -6.54 -4.51 -19.43
C ASN A 116 -6.75 -4.34 -17.91
N ALA A 117 -5.72 -4.00 -17.17
CA ALA A 117 -5.89 -3.48 -15.84
C ALA A 117 -6.46 -2.05 -15.90
N VAL A 118 -7.42 -1.72 -15.01
CA VAL A 118 -8.22 -0.48 -15.10
C VAL A 118 -8.31 0.21 -13.75
N GLY A 119 -8.38 1.55 -13.78
CA GLY A 119 -8.72 2.41 -12.65
C GLY A 119 -7.55 2.75 -11.75
N LEU A 120 -7.85 3.36 -10.59
CA LEU A 120 -6.86 3.80 -9.61
C LEU A 120 -5.94 2.66 -9.16
N TRP A 121 -6.51 1.50 -8.90
CA TRP A 121 -5.87 0.33 -8.33
C TRP A 121 -5.45 -0.71 -9.37
N GLN A 122 -5.63 -0.41 -10.67
CA GLN A 122 -5.24 -1.26 -11.79
C GLN A 122 -5.70 -2.71 -11.67
N PHE A 123 -6.96 -2.93 -11.30
CA PHE A 123 -7.54 -4.25 -11.28
C PHE A 123 -7.66 -4.84 -12.69
N ILE A 124 -7.22 -6.08 -12.88
CA ILE A 124 -7.69 -6.92 -13.99
C ILE A 124 -9.10 -7.43 -13.67
N ALA A 125 -9.90 -7.71 -14.69
CA ALA A 125 -11.32 -8.01 -14.50
C ALA A 125 -11.58 -9.24 -13.60
N SER A 126 -10.79 -10.30 -13.72
CA SER A 126 -10.92 -11.51 -12.89
C SER A 126 -10.69 -11.20 -11.40
N THR A 127 -9.61 -10.51 -11.09
CA THR A 127 -9.29 -10.11 -9.71
C THR A 127 -10.33 -9.13 -9.18
N GLY A 128 -10.75 -8.13 -9.97
CA GLY A 128 -11.78 -7.18 -9.55
C GLY A 128 -13.09 -7.87 -9.16
N ARG A 129 -13.57 -8.82 -9.98
CA ARG A 129 -14.78 -9.61 -9.65
C ARG A 129 -14.61 -10.46 -8.40
N ARG A 130 -13.45 -11.12 -8.23
CA ARG A 130 -13.14 -11.93 -7.05
C ARG A 130 -13.24 -11.11 -5.76
N PHE A 131 -12.90 -9.82 -5.83
CA PHE A 131 -12.95 -8.91 -4.68
C PHE A 131 -14.16 -7.97 -4.69
N GLY A 132 -15.23 -8.36 -5.43
CA GLY A 132 -16.57 -7.79 -5.30
C GLY A 132 -16.86 -6.59 -6.20
N LEU A 133 -16.09 -6.39 -7.28
CA LEU A 133 -16.42 -5.38 -8.28
C LEU A 133 -17.36 -5.94 -9.35
N ASN A 134 -18.39 -5.19 -9.67
CA ASN A 134 -19.28 -5.47 -10.77
C ASN A 134 -18.63 -4.98 -12.09
N ILE A 135 -18.36 -5.93 -12.96
CA ILE A 135 -17.68 -5.68 -14.24
C ILE A 135 -18.43 -6.45 -15.32
N ASN A 136 -19.20 -5.74 -16.13
CA ASN A 136 -19.97 -6.28 -17.23
C ASN A 136 -19.89 -5.35 -18.44
N ARG A 137 -20.78 -5.55 -19.45
CA ARG A 137 -20.79 -4.72 -20.66
C ARG A 137 -21.14 -3.25 -20.41
N TRP A 138 -21.93 -2.97 -19.36
CA TRP A 138 -22.49 -1.66 -19.07
C TRP A 138 -21.82 -0.94 -17.91
N ILE A 139 -21.26 -1.71 -16.97
CA ILE A 139 -20.68 -1.22 -15.72
C ILE A 139 -19.26 -1.74 -15.58
N ASP A 140 -18.34 -0.85 -15.22
CA ASP A 140 -16.96 -1.21 -14.85
C ASP A 140 -16.55 -0.46 -13.57
N GLU A 141 -16.88 -1.06 -12.41
CA GLU A 141 -16.62 -0.47 -11.09
C GLU A 141 -15.13 -0.36 -10.74
N ARG A 142 -14.24 -0.88 -11.57
CA ARG A 142 -12.79 -0.63 -11.42
C ARG A 142 -12.44 0.86 -11.60
N ARG A 143 -13.32 1.62 -12.28
CA ARG A 143 -13.19 3.06 -12.50
C ARG A 143 -13.81 3.89 -11.38
N ASP A 144 -14.63 3.29 -10.53
CA ASP A 144 -15.16 3.95 -9.36
C ASP A 144 -14.07 4.04 -8.26
N PRO A 145 -13.70 5.25 -7.82
CA PRO A 145 -12.64 5.41 -6.83
C PRO A 145 -12.98 4.78 -5.47
N LEU A 146 -14.25 4.83 -5.04
CA LEU A 146 -14.68 4.31 -3.75
C LEU A 146 -14.74 2.78 -3.79
N LEU A 147 -15.48 2.22 -4.76
CA LEU A 147 -15.67 0.77 -4.88
C LEU A 147 -14.35 0.04 -5.17
N SER A 148 -13.52 0.60 -6.06
CA SER A 148 -12.21 0.01 -6.34
C SER A 148 -11.26 0.08 -5.14
N THR A 149 -11.34 1.11 -4.29
CA THR A 149 -10.55 1.19 -3.05
C THR A 149 -11.03 0.14 -2.04
N GLN A 150 -12.34 -0.06 -1.87
CA GLN A 150 -12.86 -1.13 -1.02
C GLN A 150 -12.39 -2.51 -1.48
N ALA A 151 -12.43 -2.77 -2.79
CA ALA A 151 -11.94 -4.02 -3.36
C ALA A 151 -10.44 -4.21 -3.13
N ALA A 152 -9.65 -3.13 -3.29
CA ALA A 152 -8.20 -3.16 -3.06
C ALA A 152 -7.86 -3.49 -1.60
N MET A 153 -8.59 -2.92 -0.63
CA MET A 153 -8.40 -3.24 0.78
C MET A 153 -8.73 -4.69 1.09
N ARG A 154 -9.83 -5.25 0.52
CA ARG A 154 -10.13 -6.68 0.64
C ARG A 154 -9.03 -7.56 0.06
N TYR A 155 -8.50 -7.18 -1.09
CA TYR A 155 -7.40 -7.90 -1.73
C TYR A 155 -6.11 -7.81 -0.92
N LEU A 156 -5.74 -6.64 -0.45
CA LEU A 156 -4.55 -6.44 0.40
C LEU A 156 -4.64 -7.19 1.72
N LYS A 157 -5.81 -7.23 2.37
CA LYS A 157 -6.05 -8.07 3.56
C LYS A 157 -5.88 -9.55 3.25
N HIS A 158 -6.41 -10.01 2.11
CA HIS A 158 -6.24 -11.39 1.68
C HIS A 158 -4.76 -11.73 1.47
N LEU A 159 -4.01 -10.88 0.78
CA LEU A 159 -2.58 -11.09 0.56
C LEU A 159 -1.78 -11.04 1.87
N TYR A 160 -2.11 -10.12 2.76
CA TYR A 160 -1.48 -10.07 4.07
C TYR A 160 -1.78 -11.33 4.90
N GLY A 161 -2.98 -11.87 4.81
CA GLY A 161 -3.32 -13.14 5.45
C GLY A 161 -2.52 -14.35 4.94
N ILE A 162 -1.98 -14.28 3.72
CA ILE A 162 -1.11 -15.32 3.14
C ILE A 162 0.35 -15.15 3.58
N PHE A 163 0.85 -13.91 3.59
CA PHE A 163 2.28 -13.65 3.73
C PHE A 163 2.67 -13.11 5.11
N GLU A 164 1.72 -12.58 5.89
CA GLU A 164 1.92 -11.91 7.19
C GLU A 164 3.01 -10.80 7.15
N ASP A 165 3.32 -10.33 5.94
CA ASP A 165 4.35 -9.33 5.65
C ASP A 165 3.85 -8.36 4.57
N TRP A 166 3.85 -7.05 4.87
CA TRP A 166 3.35 -6.04 3.94
C TRP A 166 4.19 -5.90 2.67
N PRO A 167 5.53 -5.85 2.72
CA PRO A 167 6.37 -5.90 1.53
C PRO A 167 6.04 -7.06 0.59
N LEU A 168 5.85 -8.28 1.12
CA LEU A 168 5.46 -9.45 0.32
C LEU A 168 4.03 -9.34 -0.21
N ALA A 169 3.09 -8.84 0.60
CA ALA A 169 1.72 -8.59 0.15
C ALA A 169 1.67 -7.57 -0.99
N MET A 170 2.44 -6.47 -0.90
CA MET A 170 2.55 -5.48 -1.98
C MET A 170 3.20 -6.06 -3.24
N ALA A 171 4.23 -6.91 -3.08
CA ALA A 171 4.83 -7.63 -4.21
C ALA A 171 3.83 -8.57 -4.86
N ALA A 172 3.04 -9.31 -4.07
CA ALA A 172 2.01 -10.22 -4.56
C ALA A 172 0.85 -9.49 -5.27
N TYR A 173 0.50 -8.31 -4.82
CA TYR A 173 -0.45 -7.44 -5.52
C TYR A 173 -0.01 -7.16 -6.96
N ASN A 174 1.30 -6.90 -7.16
CA ASN A 174 1.88 -6.57 -8.47
C ASN A 174 2.08 -7.77 -9.39
N CYS A 175 2.58 -8.89 -8.87
CA CYS A 175 3.00 -10.02 -9.71
C CYS A 175 2.20 -11.30 -9.49
N GLY A 176 1.21 -11.26 -8.61
CA GLY A 176 0.36 -12.40 -8.25
C GLY A 176 0.89 -13.20 -7.06
N GLU A 177 -0.04 -13.68 -6.24
CA GLU A 177 0.25 -14.41 -4.99
C GLU A 177 1.10 -15.67 -5.22
N ARG A 178 0.76 -16.47 -6.24
CA ARG A 178 1.47 -17.72 -6.56
C ARG A 178 2.96 -17.49 -6.86
N ARG A 179 3.27 -16.46 -7.63
CA ARG A 179 4.66 -16.14 -7.99
C ARG A 179 5.50 -15.75 -6.77
N VAL A 180 4.91 -15.00 -5.82
CA VAL A 180 5.62 -14.63 -4.60
C VAL A 180 5.80 -15.84 -3.69
N GLN A 181 4.80 -16.72 -3.58
CA GLN A 181 4.92 -17.97 -2.84
C GLN A 181 6.05 -18.86 -3.40
N GLU A 182 6.09 -19.07 -4.71
CA GLU A 182 7.17 -19.82 -5.36
C GLU A 182 8.56 -19.24 -5.07
N LEU A 183 8.70 -17.91 -5.12
CA LEU A 183 9.98 -17.24 -4.84
C LEU A 183 10.34 -17.25 -3.34
N SER A 184 9.38 -17.16 -2.44
CA SER A 184 9.64 -17.20 -1.00
C SER A 184 10.03 -18.60 -0.53
N LEU A 185 9.52 -19.67 -1.14
CA LEU A 185 9.89 -21.05 -0.85
C LEU A 185 11.32 -21.41 -1.27
N ILE A 186 11.89 -20.69 -2.25
CA ILE A 186 13.29 -20.93 -2.71
C ILE A 186 14.30 -20.35 -1.71
N HIS A 187 13.87 -19.47 -0.79
CA HIS A 187 14.76 -18.76 0.16
C HIS A 187 14.62 -19.25 1.61
N ILE A 188 13.84 -20.31 1.84
CA ILE A 188 13.74 -21.04 3.09
C ILE A 188 14.55 -22.35 2.98
#